data_c2cc6a7fc54c5fa389c2bb0dc8ed967f
#
_entry.id   c2cc6a7fc54c5fa389c2bb0dc8ed967f
#
_cell.length_a   1.000
_cell.length_b   1.000
_cell.length_c   1.000
_cell.angle_alpha   90.00
_cell.angle_beta   90.00
_cell.angle_gamma   90.00
#
_symmetry.space_group_name_H-M   'P 1'
#
loop_
_entity.id
_entity.type
_entity.pdbx_description
1 polymer ?
#
loop_
_entity_poly.entity_id
_entity_poly.type
_entity_poly.pdbx_seq_one_letter_code
_entity_poly.pdbx_strand_id
1 'polypeptide(L)'
;MNRILIVEDNPRNLKLVRDVLQVKGYVTMEAGTAEEGVRIAAEQLPDLVLMDIHLPGMNGIEALRVLRGDPATAAIPVIAVTASVMQDDRRMIMEAGFNAYVGKPINLREFLEAVRAALEPAG
;
A
#
# COMPACT_ATOMS: atom_id res chain seq x y z
N MET A 1 4.14 -3.97 -17.55
CA MET A 1 3.60 -2.85 -16.77
C MET A 1 3.34 -3.29 -15.35
N ASN A 2 3.75 -2.49 -14.41
CA ASN A 2 3.51 -2.82 -13.01
C ASN A 2 2.07 -2.49 -12.61
N ARG A 3 1.49 -3.37 -11.80
CA ARG A 3 0.11 -3.28 -11.34
C ARG A 3 0.13 -2.98 -9.85
N ILE A 4 -0.57 -1.93 -9.44
CA ILE A 4 -0.57 -1.44 -8.07
C ILE A 4 -1.98 -1.43 -7.52
N LEU A 5 -2.17 -2.09 -6.37
CA LEU A 5 -3.44 -2.06 -5.65
C LEU A 5 -3.40 -0.92 -4.63
N ILE A 6 -4.40 -0.05 -4.67
CA ILE A 6 -4.54 1.07 -3.74
C ILE A 6 -5.69 0.75 -2.79
N VAL A 7 -5.38 0.63 -1.49
CA VAL A 7 -6.39 0.38 -0.46
C VAL A 7 -6.54 1.66 0.36
N GLU A 8 -7.61 2.40 0.11
CA GLU A 8 -7.83 3.72 0.68
C GLU A 8 -9.34 4.00 0.73
N ASP A 9 -9.85 4.43 1.88
CA ASP A 9 -11.28 4.73 2.03
C ASP A 9 -11.64 6.18 1.72
N ASN A 10 -10.68 7.09 1.67
CA ASN A 10 -10.92 8.49 1.37
C ASN A 10 -10.86 8.72 -0.15
N PRO A 11 -11.98 9.15 -0.78
CA PRO A 11 -12.03 9.29 -2.24
C PRO A 11 -11.02 10.29 -2.79
N ARG A 12 -10.72 11.36 -2.05
CA ARG A 12 -9.76 12.38 -2.50
C ARG A 12 -8.34 11.84 -2.55
N ASN A 13 -7.95 11.11 -1.52
CA ASN A 13 -6.62 10.49 -1.47
C ASN A 13 -6.49 9.40 -2.52
N LEU A 14 -7.54 8.60 -2.67
CA LEU A 14 -7.58 7.55 -3.68
C LEU A 14 -7.39 8.12 -5.08
N LYS A 15 -8.14 9.19 -5.40
CA LYS A 15 -8.06 9.86 -6.70
C LYS A 15 -6.65 10.42 -6.94
N LEU A 16 -6.08 11.09 -5.95
CA LEU A 16 -4.75 11.68 -6.07
C LEU A 16 -3.71 10.59 -6.38
N VAL A 17 -3.70 9.54 -5.60
CA VAL A 17 -2.74 8.44 -5.75
C VAL A 17 -2.92 7.76 -7.12
N ARG A 18 -4.17 7.45 -7.47
CA ARG A 18 -4.48 6.82 -8.75
C ARG A 18 -3.99 7.66 -9.93
N ASP A 19 -4.33 8.96 -9.92
CA ASP A 19 -4.00 9.83 -11.06
C ASP A 19 -2.49 9.98 -11.21
N VAL A 20 -1.77 10.13 -10.11
CA VAL A 20 -0.31 10.25 -10.13
C VAL A 20 0.33 8.97 -10.68
N LEU A 21 -0.13 7.82 -10.21
CA LEU A 21 0.43 6.54 -10.65
C LEU A 21 0.14 6.27 -12.13
N GLN A 22 -1.07 6.59 -12.59
CA GLN A 22 -1.43 6.38 -13.98
C GLN A 22 -0.64 7.27 -14.93
N VAL A 23 -0.34 8.50 -14.52
CA VAL A 23 0.53 9.39 -15.30
C VAL A 23 1.91 8.78 -15.47
N LYS A 24 2.40 8.04 -14.48
CA LYS A 24 3.70 7.38 -14.54
C LYS A 24 3.66 6.02 -15.28
N GLY A 25 2.51 5.64 -15.80
CA GLY A 25 2.39 4.40 -16.59
C GLY A 25 2.04 3.16 -15.81
N TYR A 26 1.74 3.27 -14.51
CA TYR A 26 1.32 2.13 -13.70
C TYR A 26 -0.15 1.80 -13.95
N VAL A 27 -0.49 0.53 -13.86
CA VAL A 27 -1.89 0.07 -13.87
C VAL A 27 -2.37 0.02 -12.43
N THR A 28 -3.55 0.58 -12.15
CA THR A 28 -4.05 0.68 -10.78
C THR A 28 -5.32 -0.14 -10.58
N MET A 29 -5.44 -0.70 -9.38
CA MET A 29 -6.65 -1.33 -8.88
C MET A 29 -7.01 -0.65 -7.56
N GLU A 30 -8.27 -0.64 -7.18
CA GLU A 30 -8.75 0.14 -6.05
C GLU A 30 -9.59 -0.71 -5.11
N ALA A 31 -9.43 -0.47 -3.81
CA ALA A 31 -10.26 -1.07 -2.77
C ALA A 31 -10.54 -0.01 -1.71
N GLY A 32 -11.79 0.06 -1.26
CA GLY A 32 -12.20 1.02 -0.23
C GLY A 32 -12.11 0.48 1.19
N THR A 33 -11.87 -0.82 1.36
CA THR A 33 -11.71 -1.47 2.66
C THR A 33 -10.53 -2.42 2.62
N ALA A 34 -10.01 -2.74 3.80
CA ALA A 34 -8.91 -3.69 3.90
C ALA A 34 -9.34 -5.10 3.49
N GLU A 35 -10.56 -5.50 3.84
CA GLU A 35 -11.10 -6.79 3.46
C GLU A 35 -11.15 -6.95 1.95
N GLU A 36 -11.67 -5.94 1.27
CA GLU A 36 -11.70 -5.93 -0.20
C GLU A 36 -10.30 -5.93 -0.78
N GLY A 37 -9.39 -5.15 -0.18
CA GLY A 37 -8.00 -5.11 -0.60
C GLY A 37 -7.31 -6.46 -0.54
N VAL A 38 -7.51 -7.19 0.55
CA VAL A 38 -6.95 -8.53 0.71
C VAL A 38 -7.52 -9.48 -0.35
N ARG A 39 -8.82 -9.41 -0.59
CA ARG A 39 -9.47 -10.24 -1.61
C ARG A 39 -8.91 -9.96 -3.00
N ILE A 40 -8.81 -8.69 -3.37
CA ILE A 40 -8.28 -8.30 -4.69
C ILE A 40 -6.82 -8.72 -4.83
N ALA A 41 -6.02 -8.55 -3.78
CA ALA A 41 -4.62 -8.96 -3.80
C ALA A 41 -4.47 -10.46 -4.07
N ALA A 42 -5.31 -11.27 -3.43
CA ALA A 42 -5.27 -12.72 -3.62
C ALA A 42 -5.72 -13.13 -5.03
N GLU A 43 -6.71 -12.44 -5.58
CA GLU A 43 -7.25 -12.74 -6.92
C GLU A 43 -6.39 -12.21 -8.05
N GLN A 44 -5.88 -10.99 -7.91
CA GLN A 44 -5.21 -10.27 -9.01
C GLN A 44 -3.69 -10.27 -8.91
N LEU A 45 -3.13 -10.59 -7.76
CA LEU A 45 -1.68 -10.68 -7.52
C LEU A 45 -0.94 -9.43 -8.03
N PRO A 46 -1.22 -8.25 -7.44
CA PRO A 46 -0.54 -7.03 -7.87
C PRO A 46 0.96 -7.08 -7.58
N ASP A 47 1.70 -6.21 -8.22
CA ASP A 47 3.14 -6.07 -7.99
C ASP A 47 3.46 -5.28 -6.73
N LEU A 48 2.51 -4.46 -6.28
CA LEU A 48 2.66 -3.61 -5.09
C LEU A 48 1.29 -3.31 -4.51
N VAL A 49 1.21 -3.24 -3.18
CA VAL A 49 0.01 -2.79 -2.47
C VAL A 49 0.33 -1.53 -1.69
N LEU A 50 -0.50 -0.51 -1.85
CA LEU A 50 -0.47 0.70 -1.04
C LEU A 50 -1.61 0.59 -0.03
N MET A 51 -1.28 0.52 1.26
CA MET A 51 -2.24 0.20 2.30
C MET A 51 -2.35 1.32 3.31
N ASP A 52 -3.53 1.95 3.38
CA ASP A 52 -3.82 2.90 4.45
C ASP A 52 -3.87 2.15 5.78
N ILE A 53 -3.21 2.68 6.79
CA ILE A 53 -3.19 2.08 8.13
C ILE A 53 -4.52 2.28 8.84
N HIS A 54 -5.12 3.46 8.70
CA HIS A 54 -6.30 3.86 9.46
C HIS A 54 -7.59 3.63 8.68
N LEU A 55 -7.88 2.36 8.41
CA LEU A 55 -9.13 1.98 7.75
C LEU A 55 -10.17 1.56 8.79
N PRO A 56 -11.45 1.85 8.56
CA PRO A 56 -12.51 1.34 9.43
C PRO A 56 -12.61 -0.19 9.29
N GLY A 57 -12.99 -0.84 10.36
CA GLY A 57 -13.03 -2.30 10.39
C GLY A 57 -11.63 -2.89 10.51
N MET A 58 -11.27 -3.79 9.60
CA MET A 58 -9.91 -4.32 9.54
C MET A 58 -8.94 -3.19 9.18
N ASN A 59 -7.91 -2.97 10.01
CA ASN A 59 -6.91 -1.93 9.72
C ASN A 59 -5.79 -2.48 8.83
N GLY A 60 -4.90 -1.57 8.41
CA GLY A 60 -3.83 -1.94 7.49
C GLY A 60 -2.84 -2.95 8.05
N ILE A 61 -2.59 -2.94 9.36
CA ILE A 61 -1.67 -3.89 9.99
C ILE A 61 -2.26 -5.29 9.98
N GLU A 62 -3.55 -5.39 10.30
CA GLU A 62 -4.26 -6.67 10.25
C GLU A 62 -4.29 -7.24 8.82
N ALA A 63 -4.54 -6.37 7.85
CA ALA A 63 -4.54 -6.76 6.44
C ALA A 63 -3.15 -7.27 6.01
N LEU A 64 -2.09 -6.62 6.46
CA LEU A 64 -0.73 -7.07 6.15
C LEU A 64 -0.48 -8.48 6.69
N ARG A 65 -0.94 -8.77 7.91
CA ARG A 65 -0.79 -10.10 8.50
C ARG A 65 -1.48 -11.16 7.65
N VAL A 66 -2.67 -10.84 7.15
CA VAL A 66 -3.40 -11.77 6.26
C VAL A 66 -2.61 -12.00 4.98
N LEU A 67 -2.09 -10.93 4.37
CA LEU A 67 -1.30 -11.05 3.13
C LEU A 67 -0.03 -11.88 3.36
N ARG A 68 0.66 -11.68 4.47
CA ARG A 68 1.90 -12.41 4.76
C ARG A 68 1.65 -13.87 5.14
N GLY A 69 0.44 -14.18 5.62
CA GLY A 69 0.05 -15.55 5.97
C GLY A 69 -0.39 -16.40 4.78
N ASP A 70 -0.62 -15.79 3.63
CA ASP A 70 -1.04 -16.50 2.41
C ASP A 70 0.16 -16.64 1.48
N PRO A 71 0.60 -17.85 1.14
CA PRO A 71 1.76 -18.04 0.25
C PRO A 71 1.64 -17.30 -1.08
N ALA A 72 0.42 -17.12 -1.61
CA ALA A 72 0.22 -16.44 -2.89
C ALA A 72 0.55 -14.94 -2.81
N THR A 73 0.36 -14.31 -1.64
CA THR A 73 0.53 -12.88 -1.46
C THR A 73 1.68 -12.51 -0.52
N ALA A 74 2.32 -13.50 0.09
CA ALA A 74 3.32 -13.29 1.14
C ALA A 74 4.53 -12.45 0.67
N ALA A 75 4.89 -12.53 -0.59
CA ALA A 75 6.05 -11.83 -1.14
C ALA A 75 5.71 -10.48 -1.79
N ILE A 76 4.43 -10.11 -1.89
CA ILE A 76 4.04 -8.84 -2.51
C ILE A 76 4.49 -7.70 -1.60
N PRO A 77 5.26 -6.72 -2.12
CA PRO A 77 5.64 -5.57 -1.30
C PRO A 77 4.42 -4.72 -0.95
N VAL A 78 4.39 -4.24 0.29
CA VAL A 78 3.30 -3.42 0.81
C VAL A 78 3.88 -2.15 1.42
N ILE A 79 3.41 -1.00 0.96
CA ILE A 79 3.78 0.30 1.51
C ILE A 79 2.64 0.79 2.38
N ALA A 80 2.94 1.13 3.63
CA ALA A 80 1.97 1.73 4.53
C ALA A 80 1.78 3.20 4.19
N VAL A 81 0.53 3.66 4.17
CA VAL A 81 0.21 5.08 4.02
C VAL A 81 -0.45 5.50 5.33
N THR A 82 0.12 6.50 6.01
CA THR A 82 -0.32 6.84 7.36
C THR A 82 -0.29 8.33 7.62
N ALA A 83 -1.31 8.82 8.33
CA ALA A 83 -1.33 10.20 8.84
C ALA A 83 -0.44 10.36 10.07
N SER A 84 -0.06 9.26 10.72
CA SER A 84 0.76 9.31 11.92
C SER A 84 2.24 9.34 11.55
N VAL A 85 2.94 10.35 12.09
CA VAL A 85 4.37 10.54 11.83
C VAL A 85 5.20 10.40 13.10
N MET A 86 4.59 9.91 14.18
CA MET A 86 5.31 9.67 15.43
C MET A 86 6.33 8.54 15.25
N GLN A 87 7.48 8.68 15.89
CA GLN A 87 8.56 7.71 15.76
C GLN A 87 8.14 6.31 16.20
N ASP A 88 7.35 6.21 17.27
CA ASP A 88 6.88 4.90 17.75
C ASP A 88 5.95 4.23 16.74
N ASP A 89 5.12 5.03 16.05
CA ASP A 89 4.23 4.50 15.01
C ASP A 89 5.02 3.99 13.81
N ARG A 90 6.07 4.70 13.42
CA ARG A 90 6.95 4.27 12.34
C ARG A 90 7.62 2.94 12.67
N ARG A 91 8.09 2.81 13.91
CA ARG A 91 8.70 1.57 14.38
C ARG A 91 7.71 0.41 14.31
N MET A 92 6.49 0.64 14.81
CA MET A 92 5.45 -0.38 14.81
C MET A 92 5.11 -0.82 13.38
N ILE A 93 5.01 0.12 12.44
CA ILE A 93 4.73 -0.16 11.04
C ILE A 93 5.84 -1.02 10.44
N MET A 94 7.10 -0.65 10.64
CA MET A 94 8.20 -1.41 10.07
C MET A 94 8.36 -2.79 10.73
N GLU A 95 8.13 -2.89 12.03
CA GLU A 95 8.16 -4.17 12.73
C GLU A 95 7.02 -5.09 12.31
N ALA A 96 5.88 -4.53 11.88
CA ALA A 96 4.76 -5.32 11.38
C ALA A 96 5.08 -6.02 10.06
N GLY A 97 6.08 -5.53 9.30
CA GLY A 97 6.49 -6.16 8.07
C GLY A 97 6.19 -5.38 6.80
N PHE A 98 5.81 -4.11 6.92
CA PHE A 98 5.68 -3.24 5.75
C PHE A 98 7.04 -2.98 5.14
N ASN A 99 7.09 -2.89 3.81
CA ASN A 99 8.34 -2.65 3.10
C ASN A 99 8.80 -1.19 3.20
N ALA A 100 7.85 -0.27 3.34
CA ALA A 100 8.11 1.16 3.49
C ALA A 100 6.87 1.83 4.06
N TYR A 101 6.98 3.11 4.40
CA TYR A 101 5.81 3.91 4.77
C TYR A 101 5.89 5.29 4.11
N VAL A 102 4.71 5.87 3.88
CA VAL A 102 4.56 7.22 3.33
C VAL A 102 3.59 7.98 4.23
N GLY A 103 3.98 9.19 4.61
CA GLY A 103 3.13 10.03 5.46
C GLY A 103 2.06 10.78 4.68
N LYS A 104 0.99 11.13 5.36
CA LYS A 104 -0.05 12.03 4.85
C LYS A 104 0.13 13.41 5.49
N PRO A 105 -0.05 14.51 4.77
CA PRO A 105 -0.39 14.60 3.35
C PRO A 105 0.74 14.08 2.47
N ILE A 106 0.37 13.47 1.36
CA ILE A 106 1.35 12.78 0.52
C ILE A 106 2.27 13.79 -0.17
N ASN A 107 3.57 13.61 0.03
CA ASN A 107 4.59 14.29 -0.76
C ASN A 107 4.81 13.47 -2.01
N LEU A 108 4.45 14.01 -3.17
CA LEU A 108 4.45 13.25 -4.42
C LEU A 108 5.83 12.71 -4.78
N ARG A 109 6.88 13.48 -4.55
CA ARG A 109 8.24 13.05 -4.86
C ARG A 109 8.65 11.86 -4.01
N GLU A 110 8.47 11.95 -2.69
CA GLU A 110 8.80 10.87 -1.78
C GLU A 110 7.96 9.63 -2.05
N PHE A 111 6.67 9.84 -2.33
CA PHE A 111 5.75 8.77 -2.64
C PHE A 111 6.19 8.01 -3.90
N LEU A 112 6.49 8.72 -4.97
CA LEU A 112 6.91 8.09 -6.23
C LEU A 112 8.25 7.37 -6.09
N GLU A 113 9.17 7.91 -5.30
CA GLU A 113 10.43 7.24 -5.03
C GLU A 113 10.23 5.93 -4.24
N ALA A 114 9.33 5.94 -3.26
CA ALA A 114 9.02 4.75 -2.49
C ALA A 114 8.39 3.67 -3.37
N VAL A 115 7.46 4.06 -4.24
CA VAL A 115 6.83 3.14 -5.18
C VAL A 115 7.87 2.53 -6.12
N ARG A 116 8.71 3.35 -6.71
CA ARG A 116 9.74 2.88 -7.63
C ARG A 116 10.71 1.92 -6.94
N ALA A 117 11.16 2.27 -5.75
CA ALA A 117 12.08 1.42 -4.99
C ALA A 117 11.46 0.07 -4.64
N ALA A 118 10.18 0.05 -4.28
CA ALA A 118 9.47 -1.18 -3.94
C ALA A 118 9.28 -2.10 -5.15
N LEU A 119 9.20 -1.53 -6.34
CA LEU A 119 9.01 -2.27 -7.59
C LEU A 119 10.31 -2.72 -8.24
N GLU A 120 11.44 -2.17 -7.82
CA GLU A 120 12.73 -2.60 -8.35
C GLU A 120 13.07 -4.01 -7.87
N PRO A 121 13.58 -4.87 -8.77
CA PRO A 121 14.00 -6.20 -8.33
C PRO A 121 15.12 -6.08 -7.32
N ALA A 122 15.06 -6.94 -6.30
CA ALA A 122 16.13 -7.06 -5.32
C ALA A 122 17.36 -7.58 -6.05
N GLY A 123 18.37 -6.72 -6.15
CA GLY A 123 19.52 -7.11 -6.94
C GLY A 123 20.80 -6.81 -6.32
#